data_69540b949e83c0eb038aef905ff2bbd7
#
_entry.id   69540b949e83c0eb038aef905ff2bbd7
#
_cell.length_a   1.000
_cell.length_b   1.000
_cell.length_c   1.000
_cell.angle_alpha   90.00
_cell.angle_beta   90.00
_cell.angle_gamma   90.00
#
_symmetry.space_group_name_H-M   'P 1'
#
loop_
_entity.id
_entity.type
_entity.pdbx_description
1 polymer ?
#
loop_
_entity_poly.entity_id
_entity_poly.type
_entity_poly.pdbx_seq_one_letter_code
_entity_poly.pdbx_strand_id
1 'polypeptide(L)'
;MIKATYYIYILKFKTPSGTSRGILKTKETWFLYLSKEGEFGVGECGLFRGLSIDDRPDYEDKLKWVCNNIELGLDILLAKTIHFPSIQIGLEQAFLSLQSPSPFKLFVSNFTESNKAIDINGLIWMGDREFMNDQIKEKIAQGFRCLKMKIGAIDFATEIQLLASIRKEFSVKDIELRVDANGAFKPSEALEKLKILSNYDLHSIEQPIRQGHYQEMALLCEETPLPIALDEELIGVFDVTKRTKMLQIIKPQYIILKPSLV
;
A
#
# COMPACT_ATOMS: atom_id res chain seq x y z
N MET A 1 14.69 5.55 -31.97
CA MET A 1 15.17 4.47 -31.05
C MET A 1 15.02 4.95 -29.63
N ILE A 2 14.41 4.13 -28.75
CA ILE A 2 14.29 4.42 -27.33
C ILE A 2 15.61 4.05 -26.64
N LYS A 3 16.09 4.91 -25.75
CA LYS A 3 17.22 4.62 -24.86
C LYS A 3 16.71 4.58 -23.43
N ALA A 4 17.30 3.72 -22.59
CA ALA A 4 16.95 3.59 -21.19
C ALA A 4 18.19 3.63 -20.30
N THR A 5 18.04 4.22 -19.14
CA THR A 5 19.01 4.18 -18.05
C THR A 5 18.27 4.16 -16.71
N TYR A 6 18.96 3.85 -15.62
CA TYR A 6 18.38 3.90 -14.29
C TYR A 6 19.28 4.65 -13.31
N TYR A 7 18.67 5.17 -12.25
CA TYR A 7 19.34 5.90 -11.19
C TYR A 7 18.83 5.43 -9.83
N ILE A 8 19.73 5.32 -8.86
CA ILE A 8 19.38 5.02 -7.47
C ILE A 8 19.28 6.34 -6.72
N TYR A 9 18.22 6.49 -5.93
CA TYR A 9 18.06 7.61 -5.02
C TYR A 9 17.74 7.11 -3.61
N ILE A 10 18.49 7.59 -2.62
CA ILE A 10 18.30 7.22 -1.22
C ILE A 10 17.51 8.31 -0.52
N LEU A 11 16.23 8.04 -0.29
CA LEU A 11 15.37 8.89 0.53
C LEU A 11 15.75 8.72 2.00
N LYS A 12 15.87 9.84 2.71
CA LYS A 12 16.11 9.85 4.16
C LYS A 12 14.82 10.27 4.86
N PHE A 13 14.34 9.45 5.79
CA PHE A 13 13.18 9.80 6.59
C PHE A 13 13.52 10.97 7.53
N LYS A 14 12.64 11.97 7.63
CA LYS A 14 12.77 13.07 8.61
C LYS A 14 12.66 12.55 10.04
N THR A 15 11.78 11.55 10.25
CA THR A 15 11.62 10.83 11.51
C THR A 15 11.65 9.34 11.20
N PRO A 16 12.43 8.52 11.94
CA PRO A 16 12.41 7.08 11.73
C PRO A 16 10.99 6.51 11.80
N SER A 17 10.62 5.69 10.82
CA SER A 17 9.27 5.14 10.73
C SER A 17 9.23 3.70 11.20
N GLY A 18 8.43 3.43 12.25
CA GLY A 18 8.17 2.08 12.73
C GLY A 18 7.22 1.33 11.78
N THR A 19 7.60 0.13 11.38
CA THR A 19 6.75 -0.78 10.59
C THR A 19 6.59 -2.10 11.33
N SER A 20 5.65 -2.95 10.88
CA SER A 20 5.51 -4.31 11.40
C SER A 20 6.79 -5.18 11.25
N ARG A 21 7.78 -4.71 10.48
CA ARG A 21 9.04 -5.43 10.18
C ARG A 21 10.30 -4.72 10.68
N GLY A 22 10.17 -3.59 11.38
CA GLY A 22 11.30 -2.83 11.93
C GLY A 22 11.25 -1.34 11.66
N ILE A 23 12.32 -0.64 12.02
CA ILE A 23 12.43 0.82 11.90
C ILE A 23 13.14 1.19 10.61
N LEU A 24 12.47 1.95 9.76
CA LEU A 24 13.02 2.50 8.52
C LEU A 24 13.61 3.89 8.77
N LYS A 25 14.89 4.07 8.40
CA LYS A 25 15.60 5.36 8.42
C LYS A 25 15.82 5.91 7.01
N THR A 26 15.88 5.02 6.03
CA THR A 26 16.06 5.35 4.61
C THR A 26 15.17 4.46 3.76
N LYS A 27 14.83 4.94 2.56
CA LYS A 27 14.22 4.15 1.50
C LYS A 27 15.07 4.31 0.25
N GLU A 28 15.56 3.21 -0.28
CA GLU A 28 16.15 3.15 -1.62
C GLU A 28 15.02 3.14 -2.65
N THR A 29 15.12 3.98 -3.66
CA THR A 29 14.22 3.93 -4.81
C THR A 29 15.03 4.02 -6.10
N TRP A 30 14.51 3.40 -7.16
CA TRP A 30 15.18 3.31 -8.45
C TRP A 30 14.32 4.00 -9.49
N PHE A 31 14.88 4.97 -10.20
CA PHE A 31 14.20 5.65 -11.29
C PHE A 31 14.65 5.08 -12.63
N LEU A 32 13.70 4.57 -13.40
CA LEU A 32 13.90 4.20 -14.79
C LEU A 32 13.64 5.42 -15.66
N TYR A 33 14.63 5.81 -16.44
CA TYR A 33 14.57 6.95 -17.33
C TYR A 33 14.61 6.49 -18.80
N LEU A 34 13.61 6.87 -19.57
CA LEU A 34 13.53 6.63 -21.02
C LEU A 34 13.74 7.92 -21.77
N SER A 35 14.36 7.83 -22.95
CA SER A 35 14.50 8.97 -23.87
C SER A 35 14.28 8.55 -25.30
N LYS A 36 13.58 9.39 -26.08
CA LYS A 36 13.32 9.19 -27.51
C LYS A 36 13.15 10.55 -28.17
N GLU A 37 13.99 10.86 -29.16
CA GLU A 37 13.84 12.03 -30.05
C GLU A 37 13.72 13.38 -29.31
N GLY A 38 14.42 13.51 -28.18
CA GLY A 38 14.37 14.72 -27.33
C GLY A 38 13.34 14.70 -26.23
N GLU A 39 12.37 13.81 -26.30
CA GLU A 39 11.39 13.56 -25.23
C GLU A 39 11.95 12.60 -24.17
N PHE A 40 11.41 12.65 -22.96
CA PHE A 40 11.80 11.74 -21.90
C PHE A 40 10.59 11.25 -21.07
N GLY A 41 10.75 10.07 -20.50
CA GLY A 41 9.81 9.48 -19.57
C GLY A 41 10.52 8.95 -18.33
N VAL A 42 9.84 9.02 -17.19
CA VAL A 42 10.36 8.56 -15.90
C VAL A 42 9.38 7.63 -15.22
N GLY A 43 9.89 6.51 -14.68
CA GLY A 43 9.13 5.61 -13.83
C GLY A 43 9.88 5.31 -12.54
N GLU A 44 9.15 5.17 -11.43
CA GLU A 44 9.71 4.80 -10.13
C GLU A 44 9.54 3.30 -9.89
N CYS A 45 10.66 2.59 -9.76
CA CYS A 45 10.71 1.22 -9.27
C CYS A 45 10.81 1.27 -7.74
N GLY A 46 9.65 1.27 -7.07
CA GLY A 46 9.52 1.55 -5.65
C GLY A 46 9.86 0.36 -4.76
N LEU A 47 11.09 -0.14 -4.82
CA LEU A 47 11.57 -1.24 -3.99
C LEU A 47 11.63 -0.87 -2.51
N PHE A 48 11.18 -1.78 -1.64
CA PHE A 48 11.38 -1.72 -0.19
C PHE A 48 12.22 -2.91 0.27
N ARG A 49 13.41 -2.63 0.77
CA ARG A 49 14.30 -3.67 1.33
C ARG A 49 13.62 -4.37 2.52
N GLY A 50 13.68 -5.70 2.52
CA GLY A 50 13.06 -6.56 3.54
C GLY A 50 11.53 -6.68 3.44
N LEU A 51 10.85 -5.96 2.52
CA LEU A 51 9.40 -6.00 2.33
C LEU A 51 9.00 -6.48 0.94
N SER A 52 9.59 -5.88 -0.10
CA SER A 52 9.25 -6.20 -1.49
C SER A 52 9.64 -7.63 -1.83
N ILE A 53 8.77 -8.34 -2.56
CA ILE A 53 9.03 -9.72 -2.98
C ILE A 53 10.18 -9.81 -3.99
N ASP A 54 10.42 -8.72 -4.68
CA ASP A 54 11.53 -8.53 -5.62
C ASP A 54 12.78 -7.90 -4.99
N ASP A 55 12.85 -7.83 -3.64
CA ASP A 55 14.09 -7.55 -2.91
C ASP A 55 15.04 -8.73 -2.99
N ARG A 56 15.72 -8.84 -4.12
CA ARG A 56 16.55 -9.98 -4.52
C ARG A 56 17.96 -9.51 -4.92
N PRO A 57 18.97 -10.35 -4.78
CA PRO A 57 20.34 -10.01 -5.20
C PRO A 57 20.49 -9.66 -6.68
N ASP A 58 19.64 -10.24 -7.54
CA ASP A 58 19.63 -10.02 -9.00
C ASP A 58 18.76 -8.83 -9.46
N TYR A 59 18.27 -8.01 -8.53
CA TYR A 59 17.38 -6.88 -8.85
C TYR A 59 18.02 -5.87 -9.79
N GLU A 60 19.24 -5.41 -9.48
CA GLU A 60 19.95 -4.45 -10.32
C GLU A 60 20.31 -5.04 -11.69
N ASP A 61 20.70 -6.33 -11.74
CA ASP A 61 20.99 -6.99 -13.01
C ASP A 61 19.75 -7.10 -13.89
N LYS A 62 18.56 -7.28 -13.27
CA LYS A 62 17.29 -7.22 -14.00
C LYS A 62 17.01 -5.82 -14.56
N LEU A 63 17.29 -4.75 -13.81
CA LEU A 63 17.16 -3.37 -14.32
C LEU A 63 18.15 -3.09 -15.46
N LYS A 64 19.39 -3.54 -15.34
CA LYS A 64 20.38 -3.47 -16.44
C LYS A 64 19.88 -4.19 -17.68
N TRP A 65 19.33 -5.39 -17.49
CA TRP A 65 18.76 -6.16 -18.60
C TRP A 65 17.59 -5.40 -19.24
N VAL A 66 16.68 -4.82 -18.48
CA VAL A 66 15.58 -3.99 -18.98
C VAL A 66 16.10 -2.83 -19.81
N CYS A 67 17.06 -2.07 -19.31
CA CYS A 67 17.65 -0.94 -20.05
C CYS A 67 18.27 -1.37 -21.37
N ASN A 68 18.99 -2.48 -21.40
CA ASN A 68 19.65 -3.01 -22.59
C ASN A 68 18.66 -3.61 -23.62
N ASN A 69 17.43 -3.91 -23.19
CA ASN A 69 16.41 -4.54 -24.03
C ASN A 69 15.15 -3.68 -24.19
N ILE A 70 15.24 -2.38 -23.94
CA ILE A 70 14.08 -1.48 -23.91
C ILE A 70 13.30 -1.44 -25.24
N GLU A 71 13.96 -1.69 -26.36
CA GLU A 71 13.36 -1.74 -27.71
C GLU A 71 12.43 -2.95 -27.92
N LEU A 72 12.40 -3.93 -27.02
CA LEU A 72 11.44 -5.03 -27.07
C LEU A 72 9.98 -4.56 -26.86
N GLY A 73 9.80 -3.36 -26.32
CA GLY A 73 8.48 -2.79 -26.04
C GLY A 73 7.89 -3.25 -24.70
N LEU A 74 6.90 -2.50 -24.21
CA LEU A 74 6.36 -2.64 -22.86
C LEU A 74 5.83 -4.05 -22.57
N ASP A 75 5.00 -4.63 -23.45
CA ASP A 75 4.34 -5.92 -23.21
C ASP A 75 5.34 -7.07 -22.99
N ILE A 76 6.41 -7.11 -23.82
CA ILE A 76 7.45 -8.14 -23.68
C ILE A 76 8.26 -7.92 -22.41
N LEU A 77 8.59 -6.66 -22.09
CA LEU A 77 9.33 -6.32 -20.88
C LEU A 77 8.53 -6.69 -19.63
N LEU A 78 7.23 -6.41 -19.58
CA LEU A 78 6.34 -6.80 -18.47
C LEU A 78 6.30 -8.32 -18.29
N ALA A 79 6.13 -9.08 -19.39
CA ALA A 79 6.16 -10.54 -19.33
C ALA A 79 7.50 -11.09 -18.82
N LYS A 80 8.63 -10.45 -19.17
CA LYS A 80 9.97 -10.86 -18.71
C LYS A 80 10.34 -10.39 -17.31
N THR A 81 9.57 -9.49 -16.72
CA THR A 81 9.75 -8.95 -15.36
C THR A 81 8.63 -9.36 -14.42
N ILE A 82 7.86 -10.41 -14.71
CA ILE A 82 6.68 -10.84 -13.94
C ILE A 82 6.96 -11.07 -12.44
N HIS A 83 8.19 -11.41 -12.05
CA HIS A 83 8.60 -11.59 -10.66
C HIS A 83 9.30 -10.36 -10.06
N PHE A 84 9.17 -9.21 -10.71
CA PHE A 84 9.74 -7.92 -10.30
C PHE A 84 8.67 -6.82 -10.39
N PRO A 85 7.64 -6.85 -9.50
CA PRO A 85 6.51 -5.93 -9.59
C PRO A 85 6.92 -4.47 -9.48
N SER A 86 7.96 -4.14 -8.70
CA SER A 86 8.45 -2.76 -8.63
C SER A 86 9.10 -2.30 -9.95
N ILE A 87 9.72 -3.20 -10.70
CA ILE A 87 10.24 -2.90 -12.05
C ILE A 87 9.09 -2.79 -13.04
N GLN A 88 8.07 -3.65 -12.96
CA GLN A 88 6.91 -3.58 -13.84
C GLN A 88 6.21 -2.23 -13.76
N ILE A 89 5.87 -1.77 -12.54
CA ILE A 89 5.22 -0.46 -12.38
C ILE A 89 6.13 0.69 -12.83
N GLY A 90 7.44 0.58 -12.60
CA GLY A 90 8.41 1.54 -13.12
C GLY A 90 8.44 1.59 -14.65
N LEU A 91 8.34 0.44 -15.32
CA LEU A 91 8.23 0.35 -16.78
C LEU A 91 6.94 1.00 -17.29
N GLU A 92 5.78 0.62 -16.72
CA GLU A 92 4.48 1.19 -17.10
C GLU A 92 4.50 2.72 -16.97
N GLN A 93 4.96 3.23 -15.82
CA GLN A 93 5.09 4.67 -15.59
C GLN A 93 6.01 5.34 -16.61
N ALA A 94 7.19 4.76 -16.86
CA ALA A 94 8.17 5.35 -17.76
C ALA A 94 7.66 5.43 -19.22
N PHE A 95 6.97 4.38 -19.69
CA PHE A 95 6.37 4.38 -21.04
C PHE A 95 5.19 5.34 -21.13
N LEU A 96 4.30 5.39 -20.13
CA LEU A 96 3.22 6.38 -20.08
C LEU A 96 3.76 7.80 -20.00
N SER A 97 4.78 8.03 -19.18
CA SER A 97 5.48 9.31 -19.04
C SER A 97 6.09 9.77 -20.37
N LEU A 98 6.73 8.86 -21.11
CA LEU A 98 7.32 9.16 -22.42
C LEU A 98 6.27 9.55 -23.49
N GLN A 99 5.04 9.05 -23.35
CA GLN A 99 3.93 9.35 -24.26
C GLN A 99 3.13 10.60 -23.83
N SER A 100 3.35 11.09 -22.62
CA SER A 100 2.60 12.21 -22.08
C SER A 100 3.21 13.55 -22.51
N PRO A 101 2.37 14.57 -22.79
CA PRO A 101 2.85 15.93 -23.03
C PRO A 101 3.63 16.53 -21.84
N SER A 102 3.41 16.01 -20.63
CA SER A 102 4.15 16.36 -19.42
C SER A 102 4.61 15.08 -18.73
N PRO A 103 5.92 14.83 -18.57
CA PRO A 103 6.45 13.56 -18.06
C PRO A 103 5.94 13.16 -16.66
N PHE A 104 5.46 14.11 -15.88
CA PHE A 104 4.96 13.90 -14.53
C PHE A 104 3.43 13.89 -14.44
N LYS A 105 2.70 13.93 -15.56
CA LYS A 105 1.25 13.89 -15.63
C LYS A 105 0.81 12.70 -16.48
N LEU A 106 0.73 11.51 -15.87
CA LEU A 106 0.44 10.27 -16.59
C LEU A 106 -1.02 10.16 -17.03
N PHE A 107 -1.95 10.76 -16.29
CA PHE A 107 -3.39 10.71 -16.56
C PHE A 107 -4.02 12.08 -16.40
N VAL A 108 -4.98 12.40 -17.24
CA VAL A 108 -5.81 13.60 -17.12
C VAL A 108 -6.93 13.35 -16.12
N SER A 109 -7.01 14.17 -15.08
CA SER A 109 -8.06 14.13 -14.07
C SER A 109 -8.21 15.51 -13.41
N ASN A 110 -9.29 15.75 -12.70
CA ASN A 110 -9.47 16.99 -11.93
C ASN A 110 -8.34 17.20 -10.91
N PHE A 111 -7.77 16.13 -10.37
CA PHE A 111 -6.63 16.19 -9.45
C PHE A 111 -5.34 16.59 -10.19
N THR A 112 -5.01 15.93 -11.30
CA THR A 112 -3.77 16.20 -12.05
C THR A 112 -3.79 17.55 -12.76
N GLU A 113 -4.99 18.10 -13.03
CA GLU A 113 -5.17 19.46 -13.54
C GLU A 113 -5.21 20.52 -12.43
N SER A 114 -4.97 20.14 -11.17
CA SER A 114 -5.00 21.03 -10.00
C SER A 114 -6.36 21.66 -9.70
N ASN A 115 -7.45 21.06 -10.22
CA ASN A 115 -8.80 21.57 -10.04
C ASN A 115 -9.52 20.99 -8.82
N LYS A 116 -9.02 19.86 -8.28
CA LYS A 116 -9.63 19.18 -7.13
C LYS A 116 -8.59 18.43 -6.31
N ALA A 117 -8.65 18.59 -4.97
CA ALA A 117 -7.87 17.79 -4.05
C ALA A 117 -8.39 16.34 -3.98
N ILE A 118 -7.53 15.42 -3.54
CA ILE A 118 -7.88 14.05 -3.17
C ILE A 118 -7.76 13.93 -1.64
N ASP A 119 -8.83 13.42 -1.00
CA ASP A 119 -8.79 13.13 0.43
C ASP A 119 -7.86 11.96 0.72
N ILE A 120 -7.04 12.11 1.74
CA ILE A 120 -6.13 11.08 2.23
C ILE A 120 -6.32 10.85 3.73
N ASN A 121 -5.96 9.67 4.24
CA ASN A 121 -6.00 9.41 5.67
C ASN A 121 -4.75 9.94 6.40
N GLY A 122 -4.95 10.40 7.63
CA GLY A 122 -3.89 10.55 8.63
C GLY A 122 -3.53 9.17 9.19
N LEU A 123 -2.26 8.76 9.06
CA LEU A 123 -1.80 7.48 9.59
C LEU A 123 -1.38 7.64 11.06
N ILE A 124 -1.90 6.75 11.92
CA ILE A 124 -1.51 6.61 13.32
C ILE A 124 -0.62 5.35 13.41
N TRP A 125 0.66 5.58 13.62
CA TRP A 125 1.66 4.51 13.74
C TRP A 125 1.53 3.79 15.08
N MET A 126 1.93 2.51 15.08
CA MET A 126 2.03 1.70 16.29
C MET A 126 3.02 2.33 17.29
N GLY A 127 2.67 2.27 18.57
CA GLY A 127 3.47 2.74 19.68
C GLY A 127 2.74 2.49 20.99
N ASP A 128 3.22 3.07 22.08
CA ASP A 128 2.47 3.07 23.33
C ASP A 128 1.21 3.98 23.24
N ARG A 129 0.37 3.89 24.24
CA ARG A 129 -0.90 4.62 24.29
C ARG A 129 -0.73 6.14 24.16
N GLU A 130 0.26 6.71 24.82
CA GLU A 130 0.51 8.15 24.84
C GLU A 130 0.93 8.64 23.46
N PHE A 131 1.92 7.96 22.84
CA PHE A 131 2.39 8.24 21.50
C PHE A 131 1.27 8.15 20.45
N MET A 132 0.42 7.12 20.51
CA MET A 132 -0.71 6.98 19.58
C MET A 132 -1.75 8.09 19.79
N ASN A 133 -2.06 8.44 21.02
CA ASN A 133 -3.01 9.50 21.34
C ASN A 133 -2.51 10.87 20.86
N ASP A 134 -1.22 11.15 20.99
CA ASP A 134 -0.65 12.41 20.51
C ASP A 134 -0.68 12.51 18.99
N GLN A 135 -0.40 11.42 18.28
CA GLN A 135 -0.58 11.37 16.82
C GLN A 135 -2.04 11.62 16.41
N ILE A 136 -3.02 11.03 17.10
CA ILE A 136 -4.44 11.24 16.83
C ILE A 136 -4.76 12.74 16.93
N LYS A 137 -4.39 13.39 18.03
CA LYS A 137 -4.60 14.83 18.25
C LYS A 137 -3.93 15.67 17.16
N GLU A 138 -2.68 15.34 16.82
CA GLU A 138 -1.93 16.02 15.77
C GLU A 138 -2.63 15.92 14.41
N LYS A 139 -3.07 14.72 14.00
CA LYS A 139 -3.75 14.52 12.71
C LYS A 139 -5.09 15.24 12.64
N ILE A 140 -5.85 15.23 13.73
CA ILE A 140 -7.11 16.00 13.83
C ILE A 140 -6.82 17.49 13.70
N ALA A 141 -5.82 18.02 14.43
CA ALA A 141 -5.43 19.44 14.36
C ALA A 141 -4.93 19.83 12.95
N GLN A 142 -4.33 18.90 12.19
CA GLN A 142 -3.94 19.07 10.79
C GLN A 142 -5.13 19.04 9.81
N GLY A 143 -6.35 18.75 10.28
CA GLY A 143 -7.57 18.74 9.48
C GLY A 143 -7.86 17.43 8.74
N PHE A 144 -7.19 16.33 9.09
CA PHE A 144 -7.54 15.02 8.53
C PHE A 144 -8.94 14.60 8.97
N ARG A 145 -9.76 14.18 8.02
CA ARG A 145 -11.12 13.64 8.24
C ARG A 145 -11.21 12.12 8.18
N CYS A 146 -10.13 11.46 7.82
CA CYS A 146 -10.00 10.02 7.88
C CYS A 146 -8.73 9.69 8.65
N LEU A 147 -8.84 8.85 9.68
CA LEU A 147 -7.68 8.32 10.43
C LEU A 147 -7.58 6.81 10.21
N LYS A 148 -6.38 6.34 9.84
CA LYS A 148 -6.05 4.93 9.78
C LYS A 148 -5.13 4.57 10.94
N MET A 149 -5.62 3.77 11.89
CA MET A 149 -4.86 3.37 13.07
C MET A 149 -4.31 1.95 12.89
N LYS A 150 -3.01 1.79 13.07
CA LYS A 150 -2.37 0.48 13.15
C LYS A 150 -2.72 -0.18 14.48
N ILE A 151 -3.16 -1.45 14.43
CA ILE A 151 -3.54 -2.26 15.60
C ILE A 151 -2.86 -3.63 15.59
N GLY A 152 -2.96 -4.35 16.72
CA GLY A 152 -2.39 -5.69 16.87
C GLY A 152 -0.95 -5.73 17.40
N ALA A 153 -0.37 -4.59 17.78
CA ALA A 153 0.98 -4.51 18.35
C ALA A 153 0.99 -4.30 19.87
N ILE A 154 -0.07 -3.73 20.41
CA ILE A 154 -0.26 -3.51 21.87
C ILE A 154 -1.46 -4.31 22.36
N ASP A 155 -1.73 -4.22 23.66
CA ASP A 155 -2.89 -4.87 24.23
C ASP A 155 -4.20 -4.40 23.57
N PHE A 156 -5.04 -5.35 23.15
CA PHE A 156 -6.27 -5.09 22.40
C PHE A 156 -7.25 -4.20 23.18
N ALA A 157 -7.33 -4.35 24.52
CA ALA A 157 -8.19 -3.48 25.33
C ALA A 157 -7.72 -2.01 25.29
N THR A 158 -6.42 -1.78 25.23
CA THR A 158 -5.84 -0.43 25.06
C THR A 158 -6.16 0.15 23.68
N GLU A 159 -6.10 -0.65 22.61
CA GLU A 159 -6.49 -0.23 21.27
C GLU A 159 -7.98 0.17 21.20
N ILE A 160 -8.83 -0.63 21.84
CA ILE A 160 -10.26 -0.34 21.99
C ILE A 160 -10.50 0.98 22.75
N GLN A 161 -9.75 1.24 23.82
CA GLN A 161 -9.87 2.51 24.57
C GLN A 161 -9.49 3.73 23.72
N LEU A 162 -8.49 3.60 22.84
CA LEU A 162 -8.12 4.68 21.91
C LEU A 162 -9.26 4.95 20.93
N LEU A 163 -9.83 3.92 20.31
CA LEU A 163 -10.98 4.05 19.40
C LEU A 163 -12.20 4.67 20.13
N ALA A 164 -12.49 4.21 21.34
CA ALA A 164 -13.57 4.75 22.17
C ALA A 164 -13.35 6.24 22.49
N SER A 165 -12.10 6.65 22.76
CA SER A 165 -11.79 8.05 23.04
C SER A 165 -12.04 8.96 21.83
N ILE A 166 -11.70 8.49 20.62
CA ILE A 166 -11.97 9.23 19.39
C ILE A 166 -13.49 9.34 19.18
N ARG A 167 -14.24 8.25 19.30
CA ARG A 167 -15.70 8.24 19.08
C ARG A 167 -16.49 8.99 20.14
N LYS A 168 -15.94 9.14 21.35
CA LYS A 168 -16.53 9.99 22.39
C LYS A 168 -16.53 11.47 22.01
N GLU A 169 -15.51 11.91 21.27
CA GLU A 169 -15.31 13.30 20.88
C GLU A 169 -15.81 13.60 19.46
N PHE A 170 -15.64 12.65 18.53
CA PHE A 170 -15.96 12.82 17.11
C PHE A 170 -16.91 11.74 16.61
N SER A 171 -18.01 12.16 16.02
CA SER A 171 -18.97 11.27 15.37
C SER A 171 -18.38 10.67 14.07
N VAL A 172 -19.08 9.67 13.52
CA VAL A 172 -18.74 9.09 12.21
C VAL A 172 -18.83 10.12 11.07
N LYS A 173 -19.62 11.19 11.23
CA LYS A 173 -19.72 12.27 10.24
C LYS A 173 -18.55 13.24 10.30
N ASP A 174 -17.88 13.34 11.44
CA ASP A 174 -16.74 14.23 11.64
C ASP A 174 -15.45 13.57 11.19
N ILE A 175 -15.24 12.30 11.59
CA ILE A 175 -14.02 11.54 11.32
C ILE A 175 -14.36 10.10 10.92
N GLU A 176 -13.93 9.69 9.73
CA GLU A 176 -13.89 8.30 9.32
C GLU A 176 -12.72 7.58 10.02
N LEU A 177 -12.97 6.41 10.60
CA LEU A 177 -11.94 5.58 11.20
C LEU A 177 -11.73 4.30 10.40
N ARG A 178 -10.47 3.97 10.14
CA ARG A 178 -10.00 2.70 9.58
C ARG A 178 -8.97 2.10 10.51
N VAL A 179 -8.91 0.78 10.57
CA VAL A 179 -7.87 0.09 11.31
C VAL A 179 -7.12 -0.88 10.41
N ASP A 180 -5.84 -1.14 10.73
CA ASP A 180 -4.98 -2.04 9.97
C ASP A 180 -4.26 -2.95 10.96
N ALA A 181 -4.58 -4.24 10.89
CA ALA A 181 -4.05 -5.26 11.78
C ALA A 181 -2.79 -5.95 11.24
N ASN A 182 -2.44 -5.75 9.97
CA ASN A 182 -1.29 -6.40 9.31
C ASN A 182 -1.19 -7.91 9.60
N GLY A 183 -2.33 -8.61 9.66
CA GLY A 183 -2.40 -10.04 9.93
C GLY A 183 -2.12 -10.45 11.37
N ALA A 184 -2.27 -9.56 12.34
CA ALA A 184 -1.91 -9.82 13.74
C ALA A 184 -2.87 -10.78 14.46
N PHE A 185 -4.12 -10.88 14.03
CA PHE A 185 -5.09 -11.73 14.74
C PHE A 185 -4.95 -13.19 14.35
N LYS A 186 -5.15 -14.09 15.31
CA LYS A 186 -5.29 -15.52 15.01
C LYS A 186 -6.66 -15.77 14.39
N PRO A 187 -6.80 -16.68 13.40
CA PRO A 187 -8.10 -17.00 12.81
C PRO A 187 -9.18 -17.36 13.85
N SER A 188 -8.79 -18.08 14.90
CA SER A 188 -9.73 -18.55 15.95
C SER A 188 -10.30 -17.43 16.84
N GLU A 189 -9.70 -16.26 16.89
CA GLU A 189 -10.13 -15.12 17.74
C GLU A 189 -10.57 -13.91 16.89
N ALA A 190 -10.31 -13.94 15.58
CA ALA A 190 -10.51 -12.80 14.72
C ALA A 190 -11.96 -12.32 14.68
N LEU A 191 -12.92 -13.23 14.50
CA LEU A 191 -14.34 -12.89 14.41
C LEU A 191 -14.84 -12.16 15.66
N GLU A 192 -14.45 -12.61 16.85
CA GLU A 192 -14.86 -11.95 18.11
C GLU A 192 -14.24 -10.56 18.25
N LYS A 193 -12.98 -10.40 17.86
CA LYS A 193 -12.32 -9.07 17.82
C LYS A 193 -13.00 -8.14 16.82
N LEU A 194 -13.37 -8.64 15.64
CA LEU A 194 -14.08 -7.86 14.64
C LEU A 194 -15.46 -7.40 15.10
N LYS A 195 -16.20 -8.26 15.82
CA LYS A 195 -17.47 -7.89 16.46
C LYS A 195 -17.30 -6.78 17.51
N ILE A 196 -16.23 -6.83 18.32
CA ILE A 196 -15.93 -5.76 19.27
C ILE A 196 -15.59 -4.46 18.55
N LEU A 197 -14.73 -4.53 17.53
CA LEU A 197 -14.31 -3.37 16.73
C LEU A 197 -15.50 -2.72 16.00
N SER A 198 -16.48 -3.49 15.55
CA SER A 198 -17.66 -2.95 14.85
C SER A 198 -18.52 -1.99 15.70
N ASN A 199 -18.40 -2.02 17.02
CA ASN A 199 -19.10 -1.08 17.91
C ASN A 199 -18.56 0.36 17.85
N TYR A 200 -17.47 0.60 17.10
CA TYR A 200 -16.83 1.91 17.00
C TYR A 200 -17.05 2.57 15.62
N ASP A 201 -18.06 2.14 14.87
CA ASP A 201 -18.40 2.71 13.55
C ASP A 201 -17.18 2.86 12.63
N LEU A 202 -16.37 1.80 12.56
CA LEU A 202 -15.21 1.75 11.68
C LEU A 202 -15.65 1.53 10.23
N HIS A 203 -15.00 2.23 9.29
CA HIS A 203 -15.21 2.02 7.86
C HIS A 203 -14.77 0.62 7.42
N SER A 204 -13.59 0.18 7.87
CA SER A 204 -13.04 -1.12 7.49
C SER A 204 -11.87 -1.51 8.39
N ILE A 205 -11.55 -2.81 8.38
CA ILE A 205 -10.29 -3.36 8.90
C ILE A 205 -9.45 -3.91 7.74
N GLU A 206 -8.17 -3.53 7.70
CA GLU A 206 -7.20 -4.04 6.73
C GLU A 206 -6.49 -5.27 7.30
N GLN A 207 -6.44 -6.35 6.52
CA GLN A 207 -5.75 -7.61 6.76
C GLN A 207 -5.84 -8.11 8.23
N PRO A 208 -7.01 -8.57 8.70
CA PRO A 208 -7.19 -8.98 10.10
C PRO A 208 -6.34 -10.20 10.48
N ILE A 209 -6.24 -11.19 9.61
CA ILE A 209 -5.43 -12.42 9.79
C ILE A 209 -4.32 -12.49 8.75
N ARG A 210 -3.31 -13.34 9.00
CA ARG A 210 -2.18 -13.53 8.07
C ARG A 210 -2.65 -14.00 6.70
N GLN A 211 -1.92 -13.57 5.66
CA GLN A 211 -2.13 -14.02 4.29
C GLN A 211 -1.98 -15.55 4.16
N GLY A 212 -2.69 -16.11 3.17
CA GLY A 212 -2.69 -17.54 2.87
C GLY A 212 -3.78 -18.34 3.58
N HIS A 213 -4.53 -17.74 4.50
CA HIS A 213 -5.67 -18.35 5.18
C HIS A 213 -6.99 -18.04 4.45
N TYR A 214 -7.08 -18.39 3.17
CA TYR A 214 -8.18 -17.98 2.27
C TYR A 214 -9.56 -18.40 2.77
N GLN A 215 -9.70 -19.61 3.34
CA GLN A 215 -10.99 -20.10 3.80
C GLN A 215 -11.45 -19.37 5.07
N GLU A 216 -10.53 -19.18 6.03
CA GLU A 216 -10.81 -18.43 7.24
C GLU A 216 -11.10 -16.95 6.94
N MET A 217 -10.35 -16.36 5.99
CA MET A 217 -10.60 -14.98 5.56
C MET A 217 -11.97 -14.87 4.86
N ALA A 218 -12.35 -15.85 4.05
CA ALA A 218 -13.67 -15.90 3.40
C ALA A 218 -14.81 -15.95 4.44
N LEU A 219 -14.68 -16.81 5.46
CA LEU A 219 -15.64 -16.87 6.57
C LEU A 219 -15.72 -15.55 7.32
N LEU A 220 -14.57 -14.91 7.59
CA LEU A 220 -14.57 -13.58 8.21
C LEU A 220 -15.28 -12.55 7.34
N CYS A 221 -15.04 -12.53 6.03
CA CYS A 221 -15.72 -11.61 5.11
C CYS A 221 -17.25 -11.81 5.05
N GLU A 222 -17.71 -13.05 5.25
CA GLU A 222 -19.12 -13.40 5.25
C GLU A 222 -19.81 -13.07 6.59
N GLU A 223 -19.15 -13.36 7.72
CA GLU A 223 -19.77 -13.32 9.05
C GLU A 223 -19.56 -12.01 9.82
N THR A 224 -18.55 -11.23 9.47
CA THR A 224 -18.23 -10.00 10.22
C THR A 224 -19.16 -8.83 9.87
N PRO A 225 -19.61 -8.05 10.88
CA PRO A 225 -20.29 -6.78 10.60
C PRO A 225 -19.34 -5.65 10.18
N LEU A 226 -18.01 -5.83 10.32
CA LEU A 226 -16.99 -4.84 9.97
C LEU A 226 -16.37 -5.18 8.60
N PRO A 227 -16.50 -4.33 7.57
CA PRO A 227 -15.93 -4.58 6.25
C PRO A 227 -14.43 -4.83 6.27
N ILE A 228 -13.98 -5.83 5.48
CA ILE A 228 -12.58 -6.24 5.39
C ILE A 228 -11.95 -5.72 4.11
N ALA A 229 -10.72 -5.18 4.22
CA ALA A 229 -9.84 -4.80 3.14
C ALA A 229 -8.64 -5.76 3.09
N LEU A 230 -8.36 -6.37 1.93
CA LEU A 230 -7.16 -7.19 1.73
C LEU A 230 -5.98 -6.31 1.34
N ASP A 231 -4.82 -6.57 1.91
CA ASP A 231 -3.52 -5.96 1.56
C ASP A 231 -2.48 -7.05 1.26
N GLU A 232 -1.91 -7.65 2.30
CA GLU A 232 -0.83 -8.64 2.14
C GLU A 232 -1.25 -9.88 1.35
N GLU A 233 -2.54 -10.18 1.27
CA GLU A 233 -3.09 -11.28 0.49
C GLU A 233 -2.79 -11.15 -1.01
N LEU A 234 -2.68 -9.92 -1.52
CA LEU A 234 -2.43 -9.62 -2.93
C LEU A 234 -0.94 -9.69 -3.30
N ILE A 235 -0.04 -9.52 -2.31
CA ILE A 235 1.40 -9.44 -2.53
C ILE A 235 1.94 -10.78 -3.03
N GLY A 236 2.62 -10.76 -4.20
CA GLY A 236 3.24 -11.95 -4.79
C GLY A 236 2.31 -12.85 -5.58
N VAL A 237 1.06 -12.49 -5.74
CA VAL A 237 0.12 -13.22 -6.61
C VAL A 237 0.15 -12.60 -8.01
N PHE A 238 1.17 -12.95 -8.80
CA PHE A 238 1.41 -12.36 -10.13
C PHE A 238 0.46 -12.89 -11.22
N ASP A 239 0.00 -14.12 -11.10
CA ASP A 239 -0.92 -14.74 -12.05
C ASP A 239 -2.32 -14.18 -11.89
N VAL A 240 -2.84 -13.51 -12.94
CA VAL A 240 -4.17 -12.88 -12.94
C VAL A 240 -5.28 -13.89 -12.65
N THR A 241 -5.19 -15.10 -13.17
CA THR A 241 -6.20 -16.17 -12.96
C THR A 241 -6.22 -16.58 -11.49
N LYS A 242 -5.04 -16.77 -10.87
CA LYS A 242 -4.92 -17.09 -9.44
C LYS A 242 -5.44 -15.95 -8.58
N ARG A 243 -5.10 -14.69 -8.91
CA ARG A 243 -5.60 -13.50 -8.20
C ARG A 243 -7.12 -13.39 -8.28
N THR A 244 -7.69 -13.58 -9.47
CA THR A 244 -9.14 -13.57 -9.67
C THR A 244 -9.81 -14.67 -8.84
N LYS A 245 -9.28 -15.90 -8.88
CA LYS A 245 -9.82 -17.01 -8.09
C LYS A 245 -9.74 -16.76 -6.59
N MET A 246 -8.63 -16.21 -6.10
CA MET A 246 -8.46 -15.84 -4.69
C MET A 246 -9.54 -14.83 -4.27
N LEU A 247 -9.73 -13.76 -5.03
CA LEU A 247 -10.74 -12.74 -4.74
C LEU A 247 -12.16 -13.29 -4.81
N GLN A 248 -12.44 -14.23 -5.73
CA GLN A 248 -13.74 -14.91 -5.82
C GLN A 248 -14.00 -15.85 -4.62
N ILE A 249 -12.96 -16.43 -4.02
CA ILE A 249 -13.07 -17.25 -2.81
C ILE A 249 -13.31 -16.36 -1.59
N ILE A 250 -12.47 -15.35 -1.39
CA ILE A 250 -12.48 -14.53 -0.17
C ILE A 250 -13.64 -13.52 -0.17
N LYS A 251 -13.97 -12.92 -1.32
CA LYS A 251 -15.02 -11.91 -1.49
C LYS A 251 -14.90 -10.73 -0.52
N PRO A 252 -13.74 -10.07 -0.43
CA PRO A 252 -13.55 -8.94 0.46
C PRO A 252 -14.42 -7.75 0.01
N GLN A 253 -14.74 -6.84 0.95
CA GLN A 253 -15.44 -5.61 0.63
C GLN A 253 -14.54 -4.57 -0.02
N TYR A 254 -13.24 -4.60 0.33
CA TYR A 254 -12.22 -3.68 -0.20
C TYR A 254 -10.91 -4.39 -0.49
N ILE A 255 -10.08 -3.77 -1.33
CA ILE A 255 -8.69 -4.16 -1.57
C ILE A 255 -7.78 -2.94 -1.43
N ILE A 256 -6.59 -3.15 -0.90
CA ILE A 256 -5.52 -2.15 -0.84
C ILE A 256 -4.53 -2.45 -1.96
N LEU A 257 -4.29 -1.46 -2.80
CA LEU A 257 -3.36 -1.61 -3.92
C LEU A 257 -2.04 -0.91 -3.57
N LYS A 258 -0.96 -1.68 -3.68
CA LYS A 258 0.43 -1.19 -3.61
C LYS A 258 1.09 -1.56 -4.94
N PRO A 259 1.03 -0.69 -5.98
CA PRO A 259 1.41 -1.05 -7.34
C PRO A 259 2.83 -1.62 -7.47
N SER A 260 3.77 -1.23 -6.59
CA SER A 260 5.13 -1.78 -6.59
C SER A 260 5.28 -3.14 -5.90
N LEU A 261 4.21 -3.73 -5.37
CA LEU A 261 4.22 -5.02 -4.66
C LEU A 261 3.28 -6.08 -5.27
N VAL A 262 2.39 -5.66 -6.18
CA VAL A 262 1.29 -6.49 -6.68
C VAL A 262 1.40 -6.75 -8.17
#